data_669858c4036c9a45ab5bd78081f592c6
#
_entry.id   669858c4036c9a45ab5bd78081f592c6
#
_cell.length_a   1.000
_cell.length_b   1.000
_cell.length_c   1.000
_cell.angle_alpha   90.00
_cell.angle_beta   90.00
_cell.angle_gamma   90.00
#
_symmetry.space_group_name_H-M   'P 1'
#
loop_
_entity.id
_entity.type
_entity.pdbx_description
1 polymer ?
#
loop_
_entity_poly.entity_id
_entity_poly.type
_entity_poly.pdbx_seq_one_letter_code
_entity_poly.pdbx_strand_id
1 'polypeptide(L)'
;MKTLYVFLLCLYTSLTVAAQPLCQIKHFSVNSGLSQGVVVNIMQDKKGFLWFATWNGLNKFDGYTFKNYKAFPGDGCTLTTNRFSYITESKDGDIWCKSYDNRAYLFDIQTEKFIDILLPIESSLQQTNTVSNIYTLNKGITWITCEQGYAFRINEQTCKEGKDIILYSSFNQNLKGNKIFDIYEDSDGDEWIMTDKGVTIIGKKRINSDYPFKMVKEYNKRIYPVSY
;
A
#
# COMPACT_ATOMS: atom_id res chain seq x y z
N MET A 1 -7.91 9.97 66.13
CA MET A 1 -7.09 10.39 64.97
C MET A 1 -6.54 9.20 64.17
N LYS A 2 -5.89 8.22 64.82
CA LYS A 2 -5.33 7.06 64.09
C LYS A 2 -6.37 6.25 63.26
N THR A 3 -7.55 6.04 63.78
CA THR A 3 -8.66 5.32 63.13
C THR A 3 -9.20 6.07 61.90
N LEU A 4 -9.22 7.42 61.93
CA LEU A 4 -9.64 8.25 60.81
C LEU A 4 -8.65 8.17 59.64
N TYR A 5 -7.33 8.12 59.95
CA TYR A 5 -6.28 7.97 58.95
C TYR A 5 -6.33 6.60 58.24
N VAL A 6 -6.60 5.52 58.98
CA VAL A 6 -6.74 4.18 58.43
C VAL A 6 -7.97 4.12 57.51
N PHE A 7 -9.07 4.75 57.87
CA PHE A 7 -10.28 4.79 57.08
C PHE A 7 -10.08 5.59 55.77
N LEU A 8 -9.39 6.73 55.83
CA LEU A 8 -9.02 7.53 54.67
C LEU A 8 -8.04 6.80 53.76
N LEU A 9 -7.08 6.04 54.32
CA LEU A 9 -6.13 5.24 53.53
C LEU A 9 -6.83 4.09 52.81
N CYS A 10 -7.76 3.40 53.46
CA CYS A 10 -8.59 2.35 52.83
C CYS A 10 -9.51 2.92 51.74
N LEU A 11 -10.06 4.13 51.94
CA LEU A 11 -10.87 4.79 50.93
C LEU A 11 -10.03 5.19 49.69
N TYR A 12 -8.79 5.64 49.92
CA TYR A 12 -7.86 6.01 48.85
C TYR A 12 -7.42 4.78 48.02
N THR A 13 -7.18 3.64 48.65
CA THR A 13 -6.80 2.41 47.95
C THR A 13 -7.97 1.78 47.20
N SER A 14 -9.22 1.98 47.62
CA SER A 14 -10.39 1.51 46.89
C SER A 14 -10.70 2.31 45.59
N LEU A 15 -10.22 3.57 45.52
CA LEU A 15 -10.38 4.42 44.31
C LEU A 15 -9.37 4.12 43.21
N THR A 16 -8.34 3.32 43.46
CA THR A 16 -7.31 2.97 42.49
C THR A 16 -7.56 1.66 41.75
N VAL A 17 -8.77 1.10 41.81
CA VAL A 17 -9.14 0.00 40.91
C VAL A 17 -9.28 0.58 39.51
N ALA A 18 -8.15 0.65 38.83
CA ALA A 18 -8.15 0.96 37.39
C ALA A 18 -9.03 -0.09 36.70
N ALA A 19 -10.17 0.34 36.17
CA ALA A 19 -11.01 -0.51 35.35
C ALA A 19 -10.14 -0.97 34.18
N GLN A 20 -9.73 -2.23 34.19
CA GLN A 20 -9.07 -2.81 33.02
C GLN A 20 -10.07 -2.69 31.88
N PRO A 21 -9.64 -2.15 30.71
CA PRO A 21 -10.53 -2.08 29.58
C PRO A 21 -11.00 -3.50 29.26
N LEU A 22 -12.31 -3.71 29.32
CA LEU A 22 -12.91 -4.99 28.95
C LEU A 22 -12.64 -5.19 27.47
N CYS A 23 -11.65 -6.02 27.16
CA CYS A 23 -11.32 -6.36 25.78
C CYS A 23 -12.47 -7.25 25.25
N GLN A 24 -13.30 -6.69 24.36
CA GLN A 24 -14.32 -7.46 23.66
C GLN A 24 -13.68 -8.09 22.42
N ILE A 25 -13.67 -9.41 22.37
CA ILE A 25 -13.25 -10.15 21.20
C ILE A 25 -14.49 -10.40 20.32
N LYS A 26 -14.42 -9.93 19.07
CA LYS A 26 -15.43 -10.22 18.04
C LYS A 26 -14.79 -11.05 16.93
N HIS A 27 -15.48 -12.10 16.50
CA HIS A 27 -15.08 -12.94 15.39
C HIS A 27 -15.94 -12.64 14.17
N PHE A 28 -15.30 -12.38 13.03
CA PHE A 28 -15.95 -12.19 11.75
C PHE A 28 -15.59 -13.35 10.82
N SER A 29 -16.58 -13.84 10.10
CA SER A 29 -16.44 -14.95 9.16
C SER A 29 -17.29 -14.70 7.91
N VAL A 30 -17.34 -15.67 7.01
CA VAL A 30 -18.23 -15.62 5.84
C VAL A 30 -19.70 -15.46 6.26
N ASN A 31 -20.11 -16.04 7.39
CA ASN A 31 -21.45 -15.87 7.94
C ASN A 31 -21.73 -14.44 8.43
N SER A 32 -20.69 -13.68 8.69
CA SER A 32 -20.78 -12.25 9.06
C SER A 32 -20.75 -11.32 7.85
N GLY A 33 -20.71 -11.86 6.62
CA GLY A 33 -20.69 -11.09 5.38
C GLY A 33 -19.31 -10.94 4.72
N LEU A 34 -18.25 -11.48 5.32
CA LEU A 34 -16.92 -11.50 4.69
C LEU A 34 -16.95 -12.38 3.43
N SER A 35 -16.36 -11.95 2.34
CA SER A 35 -16.44 -12.65 1.05
C SER A 35 -15.75 -14.02 1.04
N GLN A 36 -14.73 -14.19 1.91
CA GLN A 36 -13.97 -15.43 2.05
C GLN A 36 -13.18 -15.43 3.37
N GLY A 37 -13.00 -16.60 3.99
CA GLY A 37 -12.36 -16.74 5.30
C GLY A 37 -10.85 -16.53 5.31
N VAL A 38 -10.17 -16.62 4.15
CA VAL A 38 -8.73 -16.34 4.06
C VAL A 38 -8.53 -14.85 3.80
N VAL A 39 -8.15 -14.13 4.85
CA VAL A 39 -7.78 -12.72 4.84
C VAL A 39 -6.26 -12.65 4.84
N VAL A 40 -5.67 -12.00 3.85
CA VAL A 40 -4.20 -11.93 3.68
C VAL A 40 -3.64 -10.56 4.00
N ASN A 41 -4.45 -9.51 3.91
CA ASN A 41 -4.04 -8.17 4.27
C ASN A 41 -5.22 -7.35 4.79
N ILE A 42 -4.97 -6.46 5.73
CA ILE A 42 -5.95 -5.56 6.32
C ILE A 42 -5.35 -4.16 6.38
N MET A 43 -6.14 -3.15 6.02
CA MET A 43 -5.77 -1.76 6.22
C MET A 43 -6.98 -0.94 6.68
N GLN A 44 -6.72 0.19 7.32
CA GLN A 44 -7.72 1.21 7.62
C GLN A 44 -7.51 2.40 6.70
N ASP A 45 -8.57 2.86 6.04
CA ASP A 45 -8.52 4.05 5.20
C ASP A 45 -8.61 5.34 6.06
N LYS A 46 -8.31 6.48 5.44
CA LYS A 46 -8.35 7.81 6.09
C LYS A 46 -9.74 8.21 6.59
N LYS A 47 -10.79 7.55 6.12
CA LYS A 47 -12.18 7.74 6.57
C LYS A 47 -12.56 6.83 7.74
N GLY A 48 -11.66 5.92 8.15
CA GLY A 48 -11.83 5.00 9.26
C GLY A 48 -12.45 3.65 8.90
N PHE A 49 -12.77 3.39 7.63
CA PHE A 49 -13.24 2.08 7.19
C PHE A 49 -12.09 1.07 7.16
N LEU A 50 -12.39 -0.18 7.52
CA LEU A 50 -11.44 -1.28 7.38
C LEU A 50 -11.62 -1.96 6.02
N TRP A 51 -10.50 -2.24 5.36
CA TRP A 51 -10.45 -2.94 4.10
C TRP A 51 -9.71 -4.26 4.26
N PHE A 52 -10.25 -5.30 3.64
CA PHE A 52 -9.72 -6.66 3.75
C PHE A 52 -9.46 -7.22 2.37
N ALA A 53 -8.21 -7.56 2.10
CA ALA A 53 -7.84 -8.35 0.92
C ALA A 53 -8.07 -9.83 1.21
N THR A 54 -8.86 -10.49 0.39
CA THR A 54 -9.17 -11.91 0.55
C THR A 54 -8.89 -12.70 -0.71
N TRP A 55 -8.97 -14.01 -0.62
CA TRP A 55 -8.91 -14.87 -1.80
C TRP A 55 -10.17 -14.83 -2.67
N ASN A 56 -11.17 -14.04 -2.34
CA ASN A 56 -12.39 -13.90 -3.12
C ASN A 56 -12.98 -12.49 -3.08
N GLY A 57 -12.15 -11.51 -3.33
CA GLY A 57 -12.55 -10.12 -3.45
C GLY A 57 -11.94 -9.18 -2.41
N LEU A 58 -12.17 -7.90 -2.63
CA LEU A 58 -11.89 -6.81 -1.72
C LEU A 58 -13.13 -6.57 -0.86
N ASN A 59 -12.96 -6.41 0.45
CA ASN A 59 -14.07 -6.20 1.37
C ASN A 59 -13.86 -4.89 2.12
N LYS A 60 -14.91 -4.09 2.21
CA LYS A 60 -14.96 -2.87 3.02
C LYS A 60 -15.85 -3.13 4.23
N PHE A 61 -15.42 -2.74 5.43
CA PHE A 61 -16.16 -2.86 6.68
C PHE A 61 -16.36 -1.50 7.32
N ASP A 62 -17.59 -1.18 7.65
CA ASP A 62 -18.01 0.09 8.24
C ASP A 62 -18.14 0.05 9.78
N GLY A 63 -17.73 -1.06 10.41
CA GLY A 63 -17.92 -1.31 11.84
C GLY A 63 -19.11 -2.23 12.13
N TYR A 64 -20.01 -2.42 11.17
CA TYR A 64 -21.24 -3.20 11.30
C TYR A 64 -21.39 -4.26 10.21
N THR A 65 -21.15 -3.89 8.96
CA THR A 65 -21.42 -4.72 7.78
C THR A 65 -20.24 -4.76 6.82
N PHE A 66 -20.14 -5.86 6.06
CA PHE A 66 -19.19 -5.99 4.97
C PHE A 66 -19.85 -5.68 3.62
N LYS A 67 -19.20 -4.83 2.83
CA LYS A 67 -19.47 -4.67 1.41
C LYS A 67 -18.37 -5.32 0.60
N ASN A 68 -18.74 -6.20 -0.34
CA ASN A 68 -17.82 -7.04 -1.10
C ASN A 68 -17.71 -6.55 -2.53
N TYR A 69 -16.48 -6.46 -3.04
CA TYR A 69 -16.16 -6.04 -4.40
C TYR A 69 -15.41 -7.17 -5.11
N LYS A 70 -15.94 -7.60 -6.25
CA LYS A 70 -15.41 -8.69 -7.08
C LYS A 70 -15.65 -8.39 -8.53
N ALA A 71 -14.81 -8.94 -9.42
CA ALA A 71 -15.15 -9.03 -10.83
C ALA A 71 -16.03 -10.26 -11.09
N PHE A 72 -16.96 -10.08 -12.00
CA PHE A 72 -17.80 -11.16 -12.51
C PHE A 72 -17.58 -11.31 -14.01
N PRO A 73 -17.69 -12.52 -14.57
CA PRO A 73 -17.62 -12.70 -16.01
C PRO A 73 -18.65 -11.84 -16.74
N GLY A 74 -18.19 -11.00 -17.68
CA GLY A 74 -19.06 -10.13 -18.49
C GLY A 74 -19.32 -8.73 -17.91
N ASP A 75 -18.77 -8.36 -16.77
CA ASP A 75 -18.91 -7.00 -16.19
C ASP A 75 -18.02 -5.93 -16.83
N GLY A 76 -17.20 -6.33 -17.82
CA GLY A 76 -16.25 -5.44 -18.49
C GLY A 76 -15.03 -5.08 -17.65
N CYS A 77 -14.86 -5.71 -16.48
CA CYS A 77 -13.71 -5.53 -15.61
C CYS A 77 -12.50 -6.27 -16.18
N THR A 78 -11.33 -5.62 -16.10
CA THR A 78 -10.05 -6.22 -16.55
C THR A 78 -9.41 -7.12 -15.51
N LEU A 79 -10.05 -7.32 -14.35
CA LEU A 79 -9.53 -8.12 -13.25
C LEU A 79 -9.43 -9.60 -13.66
N THR A 80 -8.23 -10.15 -13.61
CA THR A 80 -7.95 -11.55 -14.01
C THR A 80 -8.28 -12.55 -12.92
N THR A 81 -8.27 -12.12 -11.65
CA THR A 81 -8.57 -12.94 -10.48
C THR A 81 -9.15 -12.12 -9.35
N ASN A 82 -10.06 -12.69 -8.56
CA ASN A 82 -10.57 -12.05 -7.34
C ASN A 82 -9.67 -12.29 -6.11
N ARG A 83 -8.50 -12.92 -6.27
CA ARG A 83 -7.56 -13.17 -5.17
C ARG A 83 -6.60 -12.01 -5.03
N PHE A 84 -6.67 -11.32 -3.90
CA PHE A 84 -5.76 -10.22 -3.59
C PHE A 84 -4.74 -10.65 -2.54
N SER A 85 -3.50 -10.17 -2.68
CA SER A 85 -2.38 -10.44 -1.76
C SER A 85 -1.99 -9.22 -0.93
N TYR A 86 -2.22 -8.01 -1.45
CA TYR A 86 -1.85 -6.76 -0.79
C TYR A 86 -2.77 -5.63 -1.21
N ILE A 87 -3.05 -4.70 -0.28
CA ILE A 87 -3.83 -3.47 -0.53
C ILE A 87 -3.18 -2.29 0.19
N THR A 88 -3.28 -1.11 -0.42
CA THR A 88 -2.85 0.16 0.17
C THR A 88 -3.71 1.30 -0.35
N GLU A 89 -3.95 2.33 0.48
CA GLU A 89 -4.75 3.48 0.10
C GLU A 89 -3.89 4.50 -0.67
N SER A 90 -4.42 5.03 -1.76
CA SER A 90 -3.88 6.17 -2.47
C SER A 90 -4.11 7.48 -1.69
N LYS A 91 -3.49 8.58 -2.10
CA LYS A 91 -3.73 9.88 -1.50
C LYS A 91 -5.20 10.32 -1.64
N ASP A 92 -5.83 10.02 -2.77
CA ASP A 92 -7.19 10.44 -3.10
C ASP A 92 -8.26 9.46 -2.56
N GLY A 93 -7.83 8.40 -1.86
CA GLY A 93 -8.71 7.44 -1.19
C GLY A 93 -9.09 6.22 -2.03
N ASP A 94 -8.59 6.10 -3.25
CA ASP A 94 -8.71 4.88 -4.04
C ASP A 94 -7.83 3.78 -3.43
N ILE A 95 -8.10 2.52 -3.74
CA ILE A 95 -7.38 1.41 -3.16
C ILE A 95 -6.53 0.72 -4.22
N TRP A 96 -5.21 0.77 -4.06
CA TRP A 96 -4.31 -0.05 -4.82
C TRP A 96 -4.38 -1.49 -4.35
N CYS A 97 -4.54 -2.41 -5.27
CA CYS A 97 -4.66 -3.84 -5.01
C CYS A 97 -3.61 -4.61 -5.81
N LYS A 98 -2.81 -5.43 -5.13
CA LYS A 98 -1.99 -6.44 -5.79
C LYS A 98 -2.75 -7.77 -5.78
N SER A 99 -2.93 -8.36 -6.94
CA SER A 99 -3.56 -9.67 -7.07
C SER A 99 -2.55 -10.83 -6.85
N TYR A 100 -3.07 -12.02 -6.69
CA TYR A 100 -2.25 -13.21 -6.43
C TYR A 100 -1.44 -13.66 -7.66
N ASP A 101 -1.88 -13.31 -8.85
CA ASP A 101 -1.15 -13.49 -10.11
C ASP A 101 -0.18 -12.35 -10.43
N ASN A 102 0.18 -11.55 -9.41
CA ASN A 102 1.16 -10.47 -9.46
C ASN A 102 0.83 -9.34 -10.45
N ARG A 103 -0.44 -8.97 -10.54
CA ARG A 103 -0.88 -7.76 -11.24
C ARG A 103 -1.26 -6.66 -10.26
N ALA A 104 -1.26 -5.41 -10.71
CA ALA A 104 -1.67 -4.26 -9.93
C ALA A 104 -2.94 -3.64 -10.51
N TYR A 105 -3.92 -3.41 -9.66
CA TYR A 105 -5.19 -2.77 -9.99
C TYR A 105 -5.43 -1.58 -9.08
N LEU A 106 -6.04 -0.54 -9.63
CA LEU A 106 -6.60 0.55 -8.84
C LEU A 106 -8.10 0.32 -8.69
N PHE A 107 -8.59 0.16 -7.47
CA PHE A 107 -10.00 0.18 -7.19
C PHE A 107 -10.46 1.62 -7.00
N ASP A 108 -11.20 2.14 -7.96
CA ASP A 108 -11.80 3.47 -7.93
C ASP A 108 -13.00 3.46 -6.96
N ILE A 109 -12.87 4.20 -5.86
CA ILE A 109 -13.88 4.22 -4.81
C ILE A 109 -15.18 4.94 -5.22
N GLN A 110 -15.14 5.79 -6.24
CA GLN A 110 -16.31 6.53 -6.72
C GLN A 110 -17.15 5.67 -7.66
N THR A 111 -16.50 4.98 -8.59
CA THR A 111 -17.19 4.12 -9.57
C THR A 111 -17.33 2.68 -9.09
N GLU A 112 -16.64 2.32 -8.00
CA GLU A 112 -16.56 0.96 -7.44
C GLU A 112 -16.06 -0.09 -8.44
N LYS A 113 -15.13 0.31 -9.34
CA LYS A 113 -14.55 -0.54 -10.38
C LYS A 113 -13.06 -0.72 -10.21
N PHE A 114 -12.57 -1.88 -10.61
CA PHE A 114 -11.15 -2.15 -10.74
C PHE A 114 -10.64 -1.68 -12.11
N ILE A 115 -9.52 -0.97 -12.12
CA ILE A 115 -8.86 -0.46 -13.32
C ILE A 115 -7.45 -1.06 -13.36
N ASP A 116 -7.10 -1.73 -14.45
CA ASP A 116 -5.72 -2.17 -14.70
C ASP A 116 -4.94 -1.00 -15.31
N ILE A 117 -4.18 -0.34 -14.47
CA ILE A 117 -3.42 0.86 -14.84
C ILE A 117 -2.24 0.53 -15.77
N LEU A 118 -1.69 -0.69 -15.69
CA LEU A 118 -0.53 -1.08 -16.47
C LEU A 118 -0.89 -1.70 -17.82
N LEU A 119 -2.11 -2.16 -18.02
CA LEU A 119 -2.54 -2.85 -19.24
C LEU A 119 -2.28 -2.05 -20.53
N PRO A 120 -2.54 -0.72 -20.62
CA PRO A 120 -2.23 0.05 -21.81
C PRO A 120 -0.74 0.11 -22.13
N ILE A 121 0.11 0.13 -21.09
CA ILE A 121 1.55 0.20 -21.19
C ILE A 121 2.11 -1.15 -21.61
N GLU A 122 1.64 -2.25 -21.02
CA GLU A 122 2.00 -3.62 -21.38
C GLU A 122 1.71 -3.89 -22.85
N SER A 123 0.56 -3.43 -23.34
CA SER A 123 0.18 -3.57 -24.74
C SER A 123 1.16 -2.84 -25.67
N SER A 124 1.66 -1.67 -25.27
CA SER A 124 2.65 -0.90 -26.03
C SER A 124 4.05 -1.49 -25.99
N LEU A 125 4.44 -2.07 -24.86
CA LEU A 125 5.76 -2.68 -24.65
C LEU A 125 5.83 -4.15 -25.12
N GLN A 126 4.70 -4.76 -25.46
CA GLN A 126 4.56 -6.19 -25.80
C GLN A 126 5.15 -7.11 -24.71
N GLN A 127 5.04 -6.68 -23.45
CA GLN A 127 5.60 -7.38 -22.29
C GLN A 127 4.63 -7.36 -21.12
N THR A 128 4.42 -8.51 -20.50
CA THR A 128 3.67 -8.63 -19.23
C THR A 128 4.55 -8.29 -18.05
N ASN A 129 4.00 -7.55 -17.09
CA ASN A 129 4.70 -7.12 -15.89
C ASN A 129 4.32 -8.03 -14.71
N THR A 130 5.32 -8.57 -14.02
CA THR A 130 5.15 -9.29 -12.76
C THR A 130 5.38 -8.34 -11.62
N VAL A 131 4.31 -7.85 -11.00
CA VAL A 131 4.38 -6.87 -9.92
C VAL A 131 4.95 -7.50 -8.65
N SER A 132 6.04 -6.91 -8.12
CA SER A 132 6.63 -7.29 -6.84
C SER A 132 5.94 -6.57 -5.67
N ASN A 133 5.94 -5.24 -5.68
CA ASN A 133 5.38 -4.41 -4.61
C ASN A 133 4.69 -3.16 -5.14
N ILE A 134 3.85 -2.57 -4.27
CA ILE A 134 3.19 -1.29 -4.49
C ILE A 134 3.51 -0.38 -3.30
N TYR A 135 4.01 0.82 -3.56
CA TYR A 135 4.36 1.83 -2.56
C TYR A 135 3.58 3.11 -2.82
N THR A 136 2.71 3.50 -1.90
CA THR A 136 1.98 4.79 -1.97
C THR A 136 2.71 5.84 -1.16
N LEU A 137 3.00 6.99 -1.77
CA LEU A 137 3.71 8.10 -1.17
C LEU A 137 2.75 9.25 -0.82
N ASN A 138 3.18 10.11 0.12
CA ASN A 138 2.32 11.18 0.67
C ASN A 138 1.87 12.23 -0.37
N LYS A 139 2.60 12.38 -1.48
CA LYS A 139 2.32 13.40 -2.49
C LYS A 139 1.38 12.97 -3.60
N GLY A 140 0.74 11.81 -3.49
CA GLY A 140 -0.11 11.25 -4.55
C GLY A 140 0.72 10.65 -5.67
N ILE A 141 1.82 10.05 -5.30
CA ILE A 141 2.67 9.25 -6.17
C ILE A 141 2.61 7.81 -5.68
N THR A 142 2.36 6.91 -6.60
CA THR A 142 2.46 5.47 -6.36
C THR A 142 3.58 4.88 -7.20
N TRP A 143 4.38 4.03 -6.58
CA TRP A 143 5.37 3.23 -7.27
C TRP A 143 4.92 1.79 -7.34
N ILE A 144 4.99 1.19 -8.53
CA ILE A 144 4.78 -0.24 -8.75
C ILE A 144 6.10 -0.82 -9.22
N THR A 145 6.68 -1.70 -8.42
CA THR A 145 7.94 -2.38 -8.76
C THR A 145 7.66 -3.74 -9.38
N CYS A 146 8.52 -4.18 -10.31
CA CYS A 146 8.39 -5.42 -11.04
C CYS A 146 9.59 -6.34 -10.80
N GLU A 147 9.36 -7.66 -10.88
CA GLU A 147 10.41 -8.68 -10.70
C GLU A 147 11.50 -8.59 -11.78
N GLN A 148 11.16 -8.05 -12.95
CA GLN A 148 12.08 -7.83 -14.07
C GLN A 148 13.10 -6.70 -13.82
N GLY A 149 13.05 -6.03 -12.67
CA GLY A 149 14.01 -5.00 -12.27
C GLY A 149 13.71 -3.60 -12.80
N TYR A 150 12.46 -3.32 -13.07
CA TYR A 150 11.99 -1.98 -13.37
C TYR A 150 10.82 -1.59 -12.47
N ALA A 151 10.45 -0.31 -12.51
CA ALA A 151 9.34 0.22 -11.74
C ALA A 151 8.59 1.29 -12.53
N PHE A 152 7.31 1.43 -12.23
CA PHE A 152 6.45 2.49 -12.72
C PHE A 152 6.23 3.50 -11.61
N ARG A 153 6.55 4.76 -11.90
CA ARG A 153 6.19 5.90 -11.07
C ARG A 153 4.92 6.53 -11.62
N ILE A 154 3.89 6.56 -10.83
CA ILE A 154 2.52 6.86 -11.24
C ILE A 154 2.04 8.09 -10.47
N ASN A 155 1.55 9.10 -11.19
CA ASN A 155 0.81 10.20 -10.60
C ASN A 155 -0.66 9.78 -10.42
N GLU A 156 -1.14 9.70 -9.19
CA GLU A 156 -2.47 9.20 -8.86
C GLU A 156 -3.61 10.06 -9.41
N GLN A 157 -3.38 11.37 -9.59
CA GLN A 157 -4.40 12.29 -10.11
C GLN A 157 -4.72 12.08 -11.59
N THR A 158 -3.76 11.60 -12.37
CA THR A 158 -3.87 11.52 -13.84
C THR A 158 -3.80 10.09 -14.37
N CYS A 159 -3.44 9.12 -13.54
CA CYS A 159 -3.21 7.74 -13.95
C CYS A 159 -4.47 7.04 -14.49
N LYS A 160 -5.66 7.41 -14.01
CA LYS A 160 -6.93 6.87 -14.52
C LYS A 160 -7.17 7.22 -15.99
N GLU A 161 -6.55 8.32 -16.46
CA GLU A 161 -6.56 8.74 -17.87
C GLU A 161 -5.38 8.15 -18.66
N GLY A 162 -4.56 7.29 -18.04
CA GLY A 162 -3.34 6.73 -18.66
C GLY A 162 -2.20 7.72 -18.81
N LYS A 163 -2.20 8.83 -18.04
CA LYS A 163 -1.19 9.88 -18.10
C LYS A 163 -0.22 9.80 -16.92
N ASP A 164 0.95 10.42 -17.08
CA ASP A 164 1.99 10.60 -16.05
C ASP A 164 2.39 9.28 -15.37
N ILE A 165 2.56 8.23 -16.18
CA ILE A 165 3.14 6.95 -15.78
C ILE A 165 4.52 6.85 -16.39
N ILE A 166 5.56 6.87 -15.55
CA ILE A 166 6.96 6.91 -15.98
C ILE A 166 7.63 5.58 -15.65
N LEU A 167 8.24 4.95 -16.66
CA LEU A 167 9.01 3.72 -16.49
C LEU A 167 10.45 4.03 -16.04
N TYR A 168 10.88 3.43 -14.96
CA TYR A 168 12.24 3.45 -14.44
C TYR A 168 12.88 2.07 -14.56
N SER A 169 14.10 2.02 -15.09
CA SER A 169 14.86 0.79 -15.24
C SER A 169 16.36 1.06 -15.27
N SER A 170 17.16 0.07 -14.95
CA SER A 170 18.61 0.15 -15.12
C SER A 170 19.01 0.21 -16.59
N PHE A 171 18.20 -0.37 -17.48
CA PHE A 171 18.41 -0.34 -18.93
C PHE A 171 18.34 1.09 -19.48
N ASN A 172 17.38 1.90 -19.02
CA ASN A 172 17.26 3.31 -19.38
C ASN A 172 18.23 4.22 -18.62
N GLN A 173 19.14 3.64 -17.81
CA GLN A 173 20.12 4.34 -16.96
C GLN A 173 19.49 5.33 -15.95
N ASN A 174 18.20 5.22 -15.72
CA ASN A 174 17.49 6.07 -14.79
C ASN A 174 17.23 5.39 -13.43
N LEU A 175 17.66 4.16 -13.25
CA LEU A 175 17.68 3.42 -12.01
C LEU A 175 19.01 2.69 -11.87
N LYS A 176 19.63 2.74 -10.69
CA LYS A 176 20.85 1.99 -10.41
C LYS A 176 20.48 0.63 -9.83
N GLY A 177 20.81 -0.45 -10.55
CA GLY A 177 20.49 -1.82 -10.14
C GLY A 177 19.23 -2.41 -10.80
N ASN A 178 19.04 -3.70 -10.60
CA ASN A 178 17.97 -4.48 -11.23
C ASN A 178 16.97 -5.06 -10.24
N LYS A 179 17.27 -4.97 -8.94
CA LYS A 179 16.36 -5.42 -7.87
C LYS A 179 16.07 -4.27 -6.95
N ILE A 180 14.81 -3.90 -6.87
CA ILE A 180 14.34 -2.83 -5.97
C ILE A 180 13.90 -3.51 -4.68
N PHE A 181 14.45 -3.06 -3.55
CA PHE A 181 14.15 -3.60 -2.24
C PHE A 181 13.09 -2.80 -1.52
N ASP A 182 13.16 -1.44 -1.66
CA ASP A 182 12.25 -0.56 -0.96
C ASP A 182 12.21 0.82 -1.63
N ILE A 183 11.12 1.56 -1.41
CA ILE A 183 10.93 2.94 -1.84
C ILE A 183 10.37 3.75 -0.69
N TYR A 184 11.02 4.87 -0.36
CA TYR A 184 10.69 5.72 0.76
C TYR A 184 10.65 7.19 0.34
N GLU A 185 9.69 7.96 0.87
CA GLU A 185 9.63 9.42 0.73
C GLU A 185 10.06 10.06 2.05
N ASP A 186 11.07 10.93 2.00
CA ASP A 186 11.53 11.65 3.18
C ASP A 186 10.67 12.90 3.51
N SER A 187 11.01 13.59 4.61
CA SER A 187 10.30 14.80 5.06
C SER A 187 10.35 15.95 4.06
N ASP A 188 11.40 16.02 3.24
CA ASP A 188 11.56 17.04 2.19
C ASP A 188 10.79 16.66 0.93
N GLY A 189 10.36 15.40 0.88
CA GLY A 189 9.62 14.78 -0.19
C GLY A 189 10.49 14.37 -1.35
N ASP A 190 11.72 14.04 -1.07
CA ASP A 190 12.57 13.33 -2.00
C ASP A 190 12.25 11.83 -1.93
N GLU A 191 12.21 11.18 -3.09
CA GLU A 191 11.89 9.77 -3.23
C GLU A 191 13.19 8.96 -3.27
N TRP A 192 13.36 8.05 -2.32
CA TRP A 192 14.55 7.21 -2.16
C TRP A 192 14.25 5.80 -2.64
N ILE A 193 14.98 5.32 -3.64
CA ILE A 193 14.81 3.98 -4.22
C ILE A 193 16.04 3.15 -3.87
N MET A 194 15.83 2.12 -3.06
CA MET A 194 16.88 1.20 -2.62
C MET A 194 16.96 0.00 -3.57
N THR A 195 18.15 -0.27 -4.09
CA THR A 195 18.40 -1.37 -5.03
C THR A 195 19.58 -2.22 -4.62
N ASP A 196 19.79 -3.33 -5.32
CA ASP A 196 20.94 -4.23 -5.15
C ASP A 196 22.30 -3.57 -5.47
N LYS A 197 22.31 -2.39 -6.10
CA LYS A 197 23.54 -1.67 -6.48
C LYS A 197 23.65 -0.26 -5.90
N GLY A 198 22.81 0.07 -4.93
CA GLY A 198 22.86 1.33 -4.22
C GLY A 198 21.52 2.04 -4.15
N VAL A 199 21.55 3.33 -3.90
CA VAL A 199 20.37 4.16 -3.71
C VAL A 199 20.26 5.18 -4.83
N THR A 200 19.05 5.33 -5.40
CA THR A 200 18.69 6.40 -6.32
C THR A 200 17.77 7.38 -5.59
N ILE A 201 18.03 8.69 -5.71
CA ILE A 201 17.18 9.72 -5.10
C ILE A 201 16.58 10.59 -6.20
N ILE A 202 15.27 10.77 -6.15
CA ILE A 202 14.51 11.66 -7.03
C ILE A 202 14.04 12.86 -6.20
N GLY A 203 14.67 14.01 -6.43
CA GLY A 203 14.38 15.24 -5.67
C GLY A 203 13.27 16.08 -6.30
N LYS A 204 12.45 16.71 -5.44
CA LYS A 204 11.30 17.54 -5.80
C LYS A 204 11.61 18.65 -6.82
N LYS A 205 12.82 19.23 -6.79
CA LYS A 205 13.24 20.30 -7.69
C LYS A 205 13.56 19.84 -9.12
N ARG A 206 13.61 18.52 -9.38
CA ARG A 206 14.02 17.94 -10.65
C ARG A 206 12.96 17.14 -11.39
N ILE A 207 11.79 16.93 -10.78
CA ILE A 207 10.68 16.21 -11.42
C ILE A 207 10.19 16.92 -12.70
N ASN A 208 10.42 18.24 -12.80
CA ASN A 208 10.05 19.06 -13.97
C ASN A 208 11.20 19.29 -14.96
N SER A 209 12.36 18.63 -14.82
CA SER A 209 13.45 18.69 -15.77
C SER A 209 13.57 17.37 -16.53
N ASP A 210 13.95 17.41 -17.81
CA ASP A 210 14.11 16.24 -18.67
C ASP A 210 15.08 15.15 -18.13
N TYR A 211 15.74 15.42 -17.00
CA TYR A 211 16.58 14.48 -16.25
C TYR A 211 16.36 14.60 -14.75
N PRO A 212 15.52 13.70 -14.16
CA PRO A 212 15.22 13.74 -12.72
C PRO A 212 16.33 13.19 -11.80
N PHE A 213 17.60 13.12 -12.24
CA PHE A 213 18.64 12.46 -11.46
C PHE A 213 19.59 13.41 -10.75
N LYS A 214 19.67 13.28 -9.43
CA LYS A 214 20.87 13.57 -8.65
C LYS A 214 21.53 12.21 -8.36
N MET A 215 22.60 11.87 -9.08
CA MET A 215 23.50 10.81 -8.61
C MET A 215 24.07 11.26 -7.26
N VAL A 216 23.62 10.67 -6.19
CA VAL A 216 24.30 10.79 -4.90
C VAL A 216 25.65 10.09 -5.07
N LYS A 217 26.72 10.81 -4.71
CA LYS A 217 28.07 10.23 -4.57
C LYS A 217 27.95 8.89 -3.86
N GLU A 218 28.58 7.87 -4.43
CA GLU A 218 28.65 6.53 -3.87
C GLU A 218 28.94 6.60 -2.36
N TYR A 219 27.92 6.29 -1.57
CA TYR A 219 28.14 6.00 -0.17
C TYR A 219 28.66 4.55 -0.11
N ASN A 220 29.97 4.41 -0.21
CA ASN A 220 30.71 3.18 0.08
C ASN A 220 30.68 2.92 1.59
N LYS A 221 29.51 2.72 2.19
CA LYS A 221 29.39 2.15 3.52
C LYS A 221 28.62 0.85 3.41
N ARG A 222 29.29 -0.23 3.80
CA ARG A 222 28.71 -1.57 3.97
C ARG A 222 27.42 -1.44 4.76
N ILE A 223 26.29 -1.65 4.11
CA ILE A 223 25.00 -1.82 4.79
C ILE A 223 25.06 -3.23 5.36
N TYR A 224 25.16 -3.35 6.67
CA TYR A 224 25.00 -4.62 7.34
C TYR A 224 23.53 -5.04 7.21
N PRO A 225 23.25 -6.29 6.80
CA PRO A 225 21.88 -6.78 6.84
C PRO A 225 21.42 -6.79 8.30
N VAL A 226 20.32 -6.12 8.58
CA VAL A 226 19.63 -6.26 9.85
C VAL A 226 19.02 -7.66 9.84
N SER A 227 19.59 -8.58 10.64
CA SER A 227 18.99 -9.88 10.91
C SER A 227 17.75 -9.67 11.79
N TYR A 228 16.61 -10.11 11.32
CA TYR A 228 15.39 -10.27 12.12
C TYR A 228 15.46 -11.54 12.95
#